data_410c19d887d0d41fb329ad61f8d125e9
#
_entry.id   410c19d887d0d41fb329ad61f8d125e9
#
_cell.length_a   1.000
_cell.length_b   1.000
_cell.length_c   1.000
_cell.angle_alpha   90.00
_cell.angle_beta   90.00
_cell.angle_gamma   90.00
#
_symmetry.space_group_name_H-M   'P 1'
#
loop_
_entity.id
_entity.type
_entity.pdbx_description
1 polymer ?
#
loop_
_entity_poly.entity_id
_entity_poly.type
_entity_poly.pdbx_seq_one_letter_code
_entity_poly.pdbx_strand_id
1 'polypeptide(L)'
;MKKVLLFAAIAFSMISCLDKGSFSQSYTADVTFEFSDLVYPKEFGEDSVYVCPNEQDLGFTYMQYPLFFGQKQVGGELKGGFAMSYLKGEKDGKLEKEANSNDAFRVHAAAGAPGGAASPFGSKTYAVFYDNPSESMMPKYDIEFGYKDNGSCAPLACYVNNTTLVARKVKEHFQDGDKLTLKARGTKFDGTVSEVSIVLAEYTEAKDSVMYNWTVFDMSKLGPADFVDFEVESTNPNVPGYFCLDGYIASISVVF
;
A
#
# COMPACT_ATOMS: atom_id res chain seq x y z
N MET A 1 -31.06 -9.54 3.75
CA MET A 1 -29.88 -8.73 3.44
C MET A 1 -29.23 -9.32 2.20
N LYS A 2 -29.35 -8.64 1.06
CA LYS A 2 -28.90 -9.16 -0.25
C LYS A 2 -27.42 -8.75 -0.41
N LYS A 3 -26.53 -9.76 -0.47
CA LYS A 3 -25.15 -9.55 -0.91
C LYS A 3 -25.19 -9.20 -2.39
N VAL A 4 -24.84 -7.97 -2.74
CA VAL A 4 -24.59 -7.57 -4.11
C VAL A 4 -23.17 -8.03 -4.42
N LEU A 5 -23.06 -9.17 -5.10
CA LEU A 5 -21.83 -9.56 -5.77
C LEU A 5 -21.63 -8.59 -6.95
N LEU A 6 -20.65 -7.70 -6.82
CA LEU A 6 -20.19 -6.90 -7.93
C LEU A 6 -19.36 -7.81 -8.84
N PHE A 7 -20.02 -8.36 -9.87
CA PHE A 7 -19.30 -9.03 -10.96
C PHE A 7 -18.55 -7.96 -11.75
N ALA A 8 -17.21 -7.95 -11.64
CA ALA A 8 -16.37 -7.24 -12.58
C ALA A 8 -16.72 -7.76 -13.99
N ALA A 9 -17.12 -6.85 -14.87
CA ALA A 9 -17.42 -7.19 -16.25
C ALA A 9 -16.14 -7.65 -16.94
N ILE A 10 -16.03 -8.96 -17.16
CA ILE A 10 -14.91 -9.59 -17.85
C ILE A 10 -15.12 -9.32 -19.34
N ALA A 11 -14.37 -8.39 -19.91
CA ALA A 11 -14.31 -8.20 -21.35
C ALA A 11 -13.38 -9.26 -21.94
N PHE A 12 -13.94 -10.33 -22.50
CA PHE A 12 -13.20 -11.32 -23.27
C PHE A 12 -12.82 -10.72 -24.63
N SER A 13 -11.60 -10.33 -24.82
CA SER A 13 -11.03 -10.11 -26.16
C SER A 13 -10.34 -11.39 -26.62
N MET A 14 -11.06 -12.22 -27.37
CA MET A 14 -10.45 -13.35 -28.07
C MET A 14 -9.71 -12.84 -29.31
N ILE A 15 -8.38 -12.76 -29.24
CA ILE A 15 -7.55 -12.61 -30.42
C ILE A 15 -7.04 -14.01 -30.76
N SER A 16 -7.68 -14.63 -31.77
CA SER A 16 -7.23 -15.89 -32.33
C SER A 16 -6.18 -15.59 -33.40
N CYS A 17 -4.89 -15.79 -33.07
CA CYS A 17 -3.85 -15.98 -34.08
C CYS A 17 -3.67 -17.48 -34.31
N LEU A 18 -4.20 -17.98 -35.41
CA LEU A 18 -3.97 -19.32 -35.93
C LEU A 18 -2.59 -19.38 -36.58
N ASP A 19 -1.57 -19.81 -35.81
CA ASP A 19 -0.37 -20.38 -36.42
C ASP A 19 0.12 -21.56 -35.55
N LYS A 20 0.11 -22.73 -36.20
CA LYS A 20 0.71 -24.01 -35.78
C LYS A 20 0.58 -24.42 -34.31
N GLY A 21 -0.62 -24.70 -33.85
CA GLY A 21 -0.80 -25.74 -32.82
C GLY A 21 -0.53 -25.37 -31.36
N SER A 22 -0.23 -24.14 -31.02
CA SER A 22 -0.23 -23.67 -29.64
C SER A 22 -1.36 -22.65 -29.43
N PHE A 23 -2.36 -23.02 -28.63
CA PHE A 23 -3.35 -22.07 -28.13
C PHE A 23 -2.70 -21.30 -26.97
N SER A 24 -2.34 -20.04 -27.16
CA SER A 24 -2.10 -19.14 -26.04
C SER A 24 -3.36 -18.33 -25.78
N GLN A 25 -3.90 -18.43 -24.60
CA GLN A 25 -5.02 -17.61 -24.15
C GLN A 25 -4.46 -16.52 -23.23
N SER A 26 -4.68 -15.25 -23.59
CA SER A 26 -4.31 -14.13 -22.71
C SER A 26 -5.56 -13.63 -21.99
N TYR A 27 -5.40 -13.29 -20.72
CA TYR A 27 -6.40 -12.67 -19.88
C TYR A 27 -5.84 -11.38 -19.34
N THR A 28 -6.61 -10.28 -19.42
CA THR A 28 -6.23 -8.99 -18.84
C THR A 28 -7.41 -8.45 -18.04
N ALA A 29 -7.16 -8.05 -16.80
CA ALA A 29 -8.16 -7.39 -15.95
C ALA A 29 -7.51 -6.37 -15.03
N ASP A 30 -8.27 -5.30 -14.74
CA ASP A 30 -7.94 -4.42 -13.63
C ASP A 30 -8.48 -5.04 -12.34
N VAL A 31 -7.60 -5.19 -11.36
CA VAL A 31 -7.87 -5.83 -10.09
C VAL A 31 -7.60 -4.86 -8.96
N THR A 32 -8.53 -4.76 -8.02
CA THR A 32 -8.35 -4.01 -6.78
C THR A 32 -8.04 -4.99 -5.67
N PHE A 33 -6.91 -4.78 -5.00
CA PHE A 33 -6.48 -5.57 -3.85
C PHE A 33 -6.86 -4.82 -2.58
N GLU A 34 -7.93 -5.29 -1.92
CA GLU A 34 -8.33 -4.81 -0.61
C GLU A 34 -7.70 -5.70 0.46
N PHE A 35 -7.02 -5.12 1.44
CA PHE A 35 -6.34 -5.92 2.47
C PHE A 35 -7.31 -6.64 3.41
N SER A 36 -8.58 -6.25 3.43
CA SER A 36 -9.65 -6.99 4.09
C SER A 36 -9.94 -8.38 3.49
N ASP A 37 -9.50 -8.62 2.25
CA ASP A 37 -9.72 -9.89 1.55
C ASP A 37 -8.67 -10.96 1.90
N LEU A 38 -7.61 -10.58 2.61
CA LEU A 38 -6.61 -11.52 3.11
C LEU A 38 -7.17 -12.39 4.25
N VAL A 39 -6.63 -13.59 4.36
CA VAL A 39 -6.98 -14.51 5.45
C VAL A 39 -6.13 -14.18 6.67
N TYR A 40 -6.79 -13.83 7.75
CA TYR A 40 -6.15 -13.50 9.02
C TYR A 40 -6.44 -14.53 10.11
N PRO A 41 -5.59 -14.63 11.15
CA PRO A 41 -5.91 -15.36 12.36
C PRO A 41 -7.19 -14.83 13.01
N LYS A 42 -7.89 -15.70 13.76
CA LYS A 42 -9.15 -15.30 14.44
C LYS A 42 -8.96 -14.19 15.47
N GLU A 43 -7.77 -14.09 16.00
CA GLU A 43 -7.36 -13.10 17.00
C GLU A 43 -7.16 -11.71 16.40
N PHE A 44 -6.99 -11.61 15.07
CA PHE A 44 -6.92 -10.34 14.38
C PHE A 44 -8.32 -9.73 14.27
N GLY A 45 -8.54 -8.64 14.96
CA GLY A 45 -9.84 -7.97 15.04
C GLY A 45 -9.71 -6.51 15.42
N GLU A 46 -10.82 -5.93 15.90
CA GLU A 46 -10.85 -4.51 16.29
C GLU A 46 -9.71 -4.17 17.26
N ASP A 47 -9.09 -3.01 17.01
CA ASP A 47 -7.97 -2.46 17.78
C ASP A 47 -6.67 -3.29 17.75
N SER A 48 -6.47 -4.10 16.72
CA SER A 48 -5.25 -4.90 16.56
C SER A 48 -4.42 -4.54 15.33
N VAL A 49 -3.15 -4.97 15.37
CA VAL A 49 -2.19 -4.91 14.27
C VAL A 49 -1.69 -6.32 14.01
N TYR A 50 -1.65 -6.72 12.75
CA TYR A 50 -1.13 -8.01 12.36
C TYR A 50 0.20 -7.83 11.62
N VAL A 51 1.25 -8.29 12.27
CA VAL A 51 2.57 -8.53 11.71
C VAL A 51 2.65 -10.04 11.48
N CYS A 52 3.00 -10.49 10.27
CA CYS A 52 3.10 -11.91 9.98
C CYS A 52 4.11 -12.57 10.93
N PRO A 53 3.69 -13.54 11.76
CA PRO A 53 4.52 -14.01 12.88
C PRO A 53 5.65 -14.93 12.45
N ASN A 54 5.59 -15.49 11.25
CA ASN A 54 6.58 -16.44 10.76
C ASN A 54 7.73 -15.68 10.08
N GLU A 55 8.93 -15.78 10.62
CA GLU A 55 10.14 -15.17 10.01
C GLU A 55 10.46 -15.73 8.61
N GLN A 56 9.93 -16.90 8.27
CA GLN A 56 10.02 -17.48 6.92
C GLN A 56 8.92 -16.99 5.97
N ASP A 57 7.80 -16.50 6.51
CA ASP A 57 6.74 -15.86 5.74
C ASP A 57 7.08 -14.36 5.66
N LEU A 58 7.84 -14.02 4.63
CA LEU A 58 8.37 -12.67 4.43
C LEU A 58 7.32 -11.64 4.01
N GLY A 59 6.01 -11.92 4.23
CA GLY A 59 4.94 -10.99 3.90
C GLY A 59 3.59 -11.65 3.63
N PHE A 60 2.79 -11.01 2.78
CA PHE A 60 1.40 -11.34 2.51
C PHE A 60 1.20 -11.64 1.03
N THR A 61 0.46 -12.69 0.70
CA THR A 61 0.21 -13.11 -0.68
C THR A 61 -1.28 -13.11 -1.00
N TYR A 62 -1.65 -12.49 -2.11
CA TYR A 62 -2.95 -12.68 -2.75
C TYR A 62 -2.90 -13.92 -3.65
N MET A 63 -3.45 -15.04 -3.18
CA MET A 63 -3.37 -16.32 -3.88
C MET A 63 -4.02 -16.35 -5.27
N GLN A 64 -5.09 -15.60 -5.45
CA GLN A 64 -5.84 -15.57 -6.71
C GLN A 64 -5.10 -14.80 -7.82
N TYR A 65 -4.36 -13.77 -7.42
CA TYR A 65 -3.48 -12.98 -8.30
C TYR A 65 -2.17 -12.84 -7.56
N PRO A 66 -1.10 -13.51 -7.97
CA PRO A 66 0.10 -13.59 -7.15
C PRO A 66 0.81 -12.25 -7.06
N LEU A 67 0.31 -11.39 -6.21
CA LEU A 67 0.97 -10.23 -5.67
C LEU A 67 1.42 -10.56 -4.26
N PHE A 68 2.69 -10.35 -4.01
CA PHE A 68 3.33 -10.53 -2.72
C PHE A 68 3.69 -9.16 -2.15
N PHE A 69 3.26 -8.89 -0.93
CA PHE A 69 3.56 -7.67 -0.17
C PHE A 69 4.57 -8.01 0.90
N GLY A 70 5.78 -7.48 0.77
CA GLY A 70 6.93 -7.84 1.59
C GLY A 70 6.86 -7.29 3.01
N GLN A 71 7.47 -8.03 3.94
CA GLN A 71 7.59 -7.65 5.33
C GLN A 71 8.92 -8.14 5.90
N LYS A 72 9.51 -7.34 6.78
CA LYS A 72 10.57 -7.77 7.67
C LYS A 72 10.12 -7.60 9.10
N GLN A 73 10.23 -8.65 9.90
CA GLN A 73 9.96 -8.61 11.33
C GLN A 73 11.07 -9.29 12.11
N VAL A 74 11.25 -8.89 13.36
CA VAL A 74 12.16 -9.52 14.32
C VAL A 74 11.44 -9.59 15.68
N GLY A 75 11.27 -10.79 16.20
CA GLY A 75 10.59 -11.00 17.48
C GLY A 75 9.14 -10.49 17.52
N GLY A 76 8.45 -10.47 16.39
CA GLY A 76 7.08 -9.96 16.26
C GLY A 76 6.97 -8.45 16.04
N GLU A 77 8.08 -7.73 16.01
CA GLU A 77 8.09 -6.29 15.71
C GLU A 77 8.36 -6.06 14.22
N LEU A 78 7.56 -5.20 13.59
CA LEU A 78 7.81 -4.74 12.22
C LEU A 78 9.13 -3.96 12.16
N LYS A 79 10.03 -4.37 11.28
CA LYS A 79 11.31 -3.71 11.02
C LYS A 79 11.37 -3.06 9.64
N GLY A 80 10.40 -3.36 8.77
CA GLY A 80 10.23 -2.76 7.46
C GLY A 80 9.14 -3.47 6.65
N GLY A 81 8.64 -2.83 5.58
CA GLY A 81 7.58 -3.37 4.74
C GLY A 81 6.19 -3.26 5.36
N PHE A 82 5.30 -4.20 5.01
CA PHE A 82 3.88 -4.12 5.30
C PHE A 82 3.48 -4.83 6.60
N ALA A 83 2.58 -4.18 7.36
CA ALA A 83 1.76 -4.80 8.39
C ALA A 83 0.30 -4.46 8.13
N MET A 84 -0.63 -5.28 8.62
CA MET A 84 -2.06 -5.00 8.48
C MET A 84 -2.61 -4.39 9.75
N SER A 85 -3.45 -3.36 9.61
CA SER A 85 -4.01 -2.63 10.73
C SER A 85 -5.52 -2.60 10.69
N TYR A 86 -6.13 -2.76 11.87
CA TYR A 86 -7.54 -2.60 12.12
C TYR A 86 -7.83 -1.35 12.97
N LEU A 87 -6.81 -0.53 13.23
CA LEU A 87 -6.88 0.63 14.11
C LEU A 87 -7.60 1.79 13.40
N LYS A 88 -8.69 2.24 13.97
CA LYS A 88 -9.44 3.40 13.44
C LYS A 88 -8.68 4.68 13.72
N GLY A 89 -8.74 5.61 12.77
CA GLY A 89 -8.28 6.98 12.95
C GLY A 89 -9.10 7.73 14.02
N GLU A 90 -8.54 8.82 14.51
CA GLU A 90 -9.21 9.69 15.49
C GLU A 90 -10.47 10.32 14.87
N LYS A 91 -11.54 10.42 15.70
CA LYS A 91 -12.85 10.90 15.23
C LYS A 91 -12.82 12.26 14.55
N ASP A 92 -11.90 13.13 14.94
CA ASP A 92 -11.83 14.51 14.47
C ASP A 92 -10.58 14.80 13.62
N GLY A 93 -9.76 13.79 13.31
CA GLY A 93 -8.43 13.99 12.74
C GLY A 93 -7.49 14.78 13.66
N LYS A 94 -7.90 14.97 14.93
CA LYS A 94 -7.09 15.64 15.93
C LYS A 94 -6.17 14.62 16.59
N LEU A 95 -4.93 15.01 16.73
CA LEU A 95 -3.99 14.21 17.49
C LEU A 95 -4.37 14.25 18.97
N GLU A 96 -4.45 13.09 19.61
CA GLU A 96 -4.57 13.03 21.08
C GLU A 96 -3.39 13.76 21.74
N LYS A 97 -3.59 14.21 22.97
CA LYS A 97 -2.54 14.96 23.70
C LYS A 97 -1.31 14.11 23.98
N GLU A 98 -1.49 12.81 24.20
CA GLU A 98 -0.41 11.88 24.53
C GLU A 98 -0.16 10.92 23.35
N ALA A 99 1.11 10.63 23.09
CA ALA A 99 1.50 9.65 22.09
C ALA A 99 1.12 8.23 22.56
N ASN A 100 0.59 7.44 21.63
CA ASN A 100 0.25 6.04 21.88
C ASN A 100 1.21 5.13 21.10
N SER A 101 1.56 3.98 21.68
CA SER A 101 2.41 2.97 21.03
C SER A 101 1.86 2.48 19.66
N ASN A 102 0.54 2.58 19.47
CA ASN A 102 -0.14 2.21 18.24
C ASN A 102 -0.21 3.31 17.19
N ASP A 103 0.27 4.52 17.47
CA ASP A 103 0.22 5.66 16.54
C ASP A 103 0.95 5.38 15.21
N ALA A 104 1.97 4.51 15.23
CA ALA A 104 2.67 4.06 14.02
C ALA A 104 1.79 3.26 13.05
N PHE A 105 0.76 2.60 13.58
CA PHE A 105 -0.13 1.71 12.82
C PHE A 105 -1.55 2.26 12.70
N ARG A 106 -1.84 3.41 13.29
CA ARG A 106 -3.13 4.08 13.24
C ARG A 106 -3.18 5.07 12.08
N VAL A 107 -4.19 4.97 11.22
CA VAL A 107 -4.37 5.93 10.14
C VAL A 107 -4.72 7.32 10.69
N HIS A 108 -4.14 8.36 10.11
CA HIS A 108 -4.47 9.75 10.38
C HIS A 108 -5.61 10.21 9.48
N ALA A 109 -6.84 9.84 9.82
CA ALA A 109 -8.03 10.16 9.05
C ALA A 109 -9.08 10.86 9.91
N ALA A 110 -9.75 11.85 9.32
CA ALA A 110 -10.85 12.53 9.97
C ALA A 110 -12.14 11.67 9.94
N ALA A 111 -12.97 11.79 10.97
CA ALA A 111 -14.31 11.23 10.94
C ALA A 111 -15.11 11.84 9.78
N GLY A 112 -15.73 10.99 8.97
CA GLY A 112 -16.48 11.41 7.79
C GLY A 112 -15.63 11.63 6.54
N ALA A 113 -14.33 11.37 6.57
CA ALA A 113 -13.53 11.23 5.37
C ALA A 113 -14.12 10.13 4.46
N PRO A 114 -14.02 10.23 3.13
CA PRO A 114 -14.36 9.13 2.24
C PRO A 114 -13.62 7.86 2.69
N GLY A 115 -14.34 6.76 2.87
CA GLY A 115 -13.79 5.53 3.43
C GLY A 115 -13.77 5.48 4.96
N GLY A 116 -14.17 6.55 5.65
CA GLY A 116 -14.22 6.60 7.11
C GLY A 116 -12.84 6.63 7.75
N ALA A 117 -12.82 6.28 9.03
CA ALA A 117 -11.59 6.32 9.83
C ALA A 117 -10.70 5.07 9.67
N ALA A 118 -10.99 4.17 8.74
CA ALA A 118 -10.21 2.96 8.53
C ALA A 118 -9.81 2.79 7.06
N SER A 119 -10.71 2.49 6.16
CA SER A 119 -10.43 2.18 4.76
C SER A 119 -11.31 3.00 3.81
N PRO A 120 -10.81 3.42 2.64
CA PRO A 120 -11.58 4.11 1.61
C PRO A 120 -12.70 3.27 1.01
N PHE A 121 -12.66 1.94 1.15
CA PHE A 121 -13.66 1.00 0.62
C PHE A 121 -14.70 0.58 1.64
N GLY A 122 -14.69 1.18 2.85
CA GLY A 122 -15.58 0.79 3.94
C GLY A 122 -15.21 -0.54 4.59
N SER A 123 -14.09 -1.15 4.18
CA SER A 123 -13.42 -2.24 4.90
C SER A 123 -12.87 -1.70 6.23
N LYS A 124 -12.50 -2.60 7.12
CA LYS A 124 -11.97 -2.20 8.42
C LYS A 124 -10.45 -2.38 8.50
N THR A 125 -9.87 -3.03 7.50
CA THR A 125 -8.46 -3.39 7.45
C THR A 125 -7.76 -2.64 6.32
N TYR A 126 -6.59 -2.12 6.59
CA TYR A 126 -5.69 -1.48 5.64
C TYR A 126 -4.25 -1.88 5.95
N ALA A 127 -3.35 -1.68 5.00
CA ALA A 127 -1.93 -1.89 5.21
C ALA A 127 -1.26 -0.63 5.78
N VAL A 128 -0.26 -0.84 6.62
CA VAL A 128 0.71 0.17 7.03
C VAL A 128 2.06 -0.26 6.51
N PHE A 129 2.74 0.61 5.79
CA PHE A 129 4.09 0.40 5.32
C PHE A 129 5.08 1.17 6.21
N TYR A 130 6.20 0.53 6.53
CA TYR A 130 7.32 1.15 7.21
C TYR A 130 8.55 1.10 6.30
N ASP A 131 8.96 2.26 5.81
CA ASP A 131 10.25 2.45 5.16
C ASP A 131 11.32 2.67 6.24
N ASN A 132 12.18 1.65 6.42
CA ASN A 132 13.28 1.71 7.38
C ASN A 132 14.63 1.65 6.64
N PRO A 133 15.26 2.79 6.37
CA PRO A 133 16.51 2.83 5.63
C PRO A 133 17.69 2.18 6.36
N SER A 134 17.54 1.92 7.67
CA SER A 134 18.57 1.26 8.48
C SER A 134 18.55 -0.26 8.38
N GLU A 135 17.53 -0.83 7.75
CA GLU A 135 17.34 -2.27 7.66
C GLU A 135 17.36 -2.74 6.21
N SER A 136 18.17 -3.76 5.94
CA SER A 136 18.11 -4.45 4.66
C SER A 136 16.83 -5.28 4.60
N MET A 137 15.93 -4.96 3.67
CA MET A 137 14.72 -5.73 3.47
C MET A 137 15.03 -7.13 2.91
N MET A 138 14.35 -8.11 3.47
CA MET A 138 14.16 -9.44 2.90
C MET A 138 12.65 -9.75 3.00
N PRO A 139 11.90 -9.82 1.94
CA PRO A 139 12.28 -9.83 0.51
C PRO A 139 12.88 -8.51 0.02
N LYS A 140 13.57 -8.60 -1.11
CA LYS A 140 14.32 -7.48 -1.70
C LYS A 140 13.41 -6.33 -2.17
N TYR A 141 12.16 -6.61 -2.46
CA TYR A 141 11.17 -5.67 -2.99
C TYR A 141 9.94 -5.61 -2.08
N ASP A 142 9.28 -4.45 -2.07
CA ASP A 142 8.10 -4.24 -1.24
C ASP A 142 6.87 -4.94 -1.81
N ILE A 143 6.69 -4.89 -3.14
CA ILE A 143 5.65 -5.65 -3.84
C ILE A 143 6.30 -6.41 -4.99
N GLU A 144 5.96 -7.70 -5.12
CA GLU A 144 6.45 -8.57 -6.18
C GLU A 144 5.30 -9.23 -6.93
N PHE A 145 5.37 -9.24 -8.28
CA PHE A 145 4.44 -9.96 -9.14
C PHE A 145 4.96 -11.37 -9.44
N GLY A 146 4.19 -12.38 -9.09
CA GLY A 146 4.63 -13.79 -9.15
C GLY A 146 4.60 -14.42 -10.54
N TYR A 147 3.86 -13.87 -11.54
CA TYR A 147 3.76 -14.42 -12.91
C TYR A 147 4.66 -13.70 -13.92
N LYS A 148 5.86 -13.35 -13.54
CA LYS A 148 6.80 -12.57 -14.38
C LYS A 148 7.15 -13.23 -15.71
N ASP A 149 7.17 -14.58 -15.76
CA ASP A 149 7.57 -15.34 -16.97
C ASP A 149 6.46 -15.40 -18.02
N ASN A 150 5.19 -15.30 -17.62
CA ASN A 150 4.04 -15.47 -18.50
C ASN A 150 2.94 -14.44 -18.27
N GLY A 151 3.28 -13.29 -17.72
CA GLY A 151 2.32 -12.22 -17.46
C GLY A 151 2.99 -10.87 -17.28
N SER A 152 2.16 -9.88 -17.02
CA SER A 152 2.58 -8.52 -16.65
C SER A 152 1.63 -7.93 -15.63
N CYS A 153 2.14 -7.07 -14.78
CA CYS A 153 1.38 -6.29 -13.81
C CYS A 153 1.72 -4.81 -13.99
N ALA A 154 0.73 -3.99 -14.28
CA ALA A 154 0.88 -2.54 -14.36
C ALA A 154 0.16 -1.90 -13.16
N PRO A 155 0.89 -1.38 -12.16
CA PRO A 155 0.31 -0.60 -11.08
C PRO A 155 -0.45 0.60 -11.63
N LEU A 156 -1.70 0.79 -11.23
CA LEU A 156 -2.53 1.91 -11.69
C LEU A 156 -2.68 2.97 -10.60
N ALA A 157 -3.05 2.57 -9.40
CA ALA A 157 -3.25 3.49 -8.28
C ALA A 157 -3.30 2.72 -6.96
N CYS A 158 -3.16 3.45 -5.85
CA CYS A 158 -3.59 3.01 -4.53
C CYS A 158 -4.14 4.21 -3.76
N TYR A 159 -4.79 3.95 -2.63
CA TYR A 159 -5.14 5.00 -1.69
C TYR A 159 -4.07 5.07 -0.62
N VAL A 160 -3.64 6.28 -0.27
CA VAL A 160 -2.62 6.52 0.74
C VAL A 160 -3.10 7.54 1.78
N ASN A 161 -2.52 7.45 2.97
CA ASN A 161 -2.70 8.42 4.03
C ASN A 161 -1.50 8.39 4.98
N ASN A 162 -1.35 9.40 5.82
CA ASN A 162 -0.39 9.38 6.91
C ASN A 162 -0.82 8.44 8.04
N THR A 163 0.15 7.95 8.81
CA THR A 163 -0.14 7.41 10.14
C THR A 163 -0.26 8.55 11.18
N THR A 164 -0.90 8.28 12.30
CA THR A 164 -1.01 9.23 13.42
C THR A 164 0.37 9.61 13.97
N LEU A 165 1.33 8.66 14.00
CA LEU A 165 2.71 8.95 14.39
C LEU A 165 3.36 9.97 13.46
N VAL A 166 3.27 9.77 12.14
CA VAL A 166 3.84 10.69 11.14
C VAL A 166 3.23 12.07 11.29
N ALA A 167 1.89 12.18 11.36
CA ALA A 167 1.21 13.45 11.52
C ALA A 167 1.64 14.19 12.80
N ARG A 168 1.85 13.45 13.90
CA ARG A 168 2.38 14.00 15.16
C ARG A 168 3.80 14.51 14.99
N LYS A 169 4.68 13.73 14.38
CA LYS A 169 6.10 14.10 14.19
C LYS A 169 6.27 15.25 13.22
N VAL A 170 5.46 15.32 12.17
CA VAL A 170 5.38 16.50 11.28
C VAL A 170 5.02 17.74 12.09
N LYS A 171 3.95 17.68 12.89
CA LYS A 171 3.52 18.82 13.72
C LYS A 171 4.55 19.25 14.77
N GLU A 172 5.32 18.31 15.30
CA GLU A 172 6.36 18.57 16.32
C GLU A 172 7.64 19.16 15.73
N HIS A 173 8.00 18.80 14.49
CA HIS A 173 9.35 19.03 13.98
C HIS A 173 9.43 19.81 12.67
N PHE A 174 8.36 19.83 11.84
CA PHE A 174 8.39 20.54 10.56
C PHE A 174 8.44 22.05 10.77
N GLN A 175 9.22 22.70 9.93
CA GLN A 175 9.33 24.14 9.79
C GLN A 175 9.03 24.53 8.34
N ASP A 176 8.97 25.82 8.07
CA ASP A 176 8.80 26.33 6.72
C ASP A 176 9.87 25.77 5.76
N GLY A 177 9.42 25.24 4.63
CA GLY A 177 10.24 24.53 3.64
C GLY A 177 10.36 23.03 3.85
N ASP A 178 9.88 22.47 4.98
CA ASP A 178 9.92 21.02 5.20
C ASP A 178 8.85 20.28 4.42
N LYS A 179 9.21 19.05 3.98
CA LYS A 179 8.39 18.22 3.11
C LYS A 179 8.55 16.74 3.40
N LEU A 180 7.44 16.00 3.34
CA LEU A 180 7.39 14.55 3.34
C LEU A 180 6.80 14.06 2.03
N THR A 181 7.53 13.22 1.30
CA THR A 181 7.15 12.71 -0.01
C THR A 181 7.18 11.19 -0.02
N LEU A 182 6.10 10.57 -0.47
CA LEU A 182 6.06 9.16 -0.81
C LEU A 182 6.42 9.01 -2.29
N LYS A 183 7.41 8.16 -2.58
CA LYS A 183 7.79 7.73 -3.92
C LYS A 183 7.42 6.27 -4.13
N ALA A 184 7.03 5.92 -5.34
CA ALA A 184 6.89 4.54 -5.77
C ALA A 184 7.77 4.33 -7.00
N ARG A 185 8.58 3.27 -6.99
CA ARG A 185 9.44 2.85 -8.10
C ARG A 185 8.98 1.52 -8.63
N GLY A 186 8.61 1.50 -9.91
CA GLY A 186 8.33 0.26 -10.63
C GLY A 186 9.59 -0.21 -11.35
N THR A 187 10.00 -1.45 -11.08
CA THR A 187 11.18 -2.07 -11.72
C THR A 187 10.72 -3.25 -12.57
N LYS A 188 11.14 -3.27 -13.84
CA LYS A 188 10.98 -4.39 -14.75
C LYS A 188 12.10 -5.40 -14.60
N PHE A 189 11.88 -6.62 -15.11
CA PHE A 189 12.89 -7.68 -15.09
C PHE A 189 14.18 -7.30 -15.83
N ASP A 190 14.09 -6.46 -16.87
CA ASP A 190 15.24 -5.93 -17.61
C ASP A 190 16.01 -4.83 -16.87
N GLY A 191 15.58 -4.47 -15.67
CA GLY A 191 16.18 -3.44 -14.83
C GLY A 191 15.70 -2.01 -15.15
N THR A 192 14.77 -1.83 -16.09
CA THR A 192 14.17 -0.52 -16.35
C THR A 192 13.38 -0.05 -15.15
N VAL A 193 13.63 1.18 -14.70
CA VAL A 193 12.98 1.78 -13.53
C VAL A 193 12.14 2.98 -13.95
N SER A 194 10.92 3.07 -13.42
CA SER A 194 10.04 4.25 -13.50
C SER A 194 9.70 4.70 -12.10
N GLU A 195 9.50 6.00 -11.89
CA GLU A 195 9.18 6.56 -10.57
C GLU A 195 8.00 7.54 -10.65
N VAL A 196 7.18 7.53 -9.62
CA VAL A 196 6.13 8.52 -9.36
C VAL A 196 6.16 8.93 -7.88
N SER A 197 5.58 10.09 -7.54
CA SER A 197 5.58 10.56 -6.16
C SER A 197 4.31 11.32 -5.80
N ILE A 198 4.00 11.35 -4.49
CA ILE A 198 2.93 12.15 -3.90
C ILE A 198 3.40 12.81 -2.61
N VAL A 199 2.95 14.04 -2.33
CA VAL A 199 3.27 14.75 -1.10
C VAL A 199 2.33 14.32 0.01
N LEU A 200 2.87 13.84 1.13
CA LEU A 200 2.13 13.45 2.31
C LEU A 200 2.00 14.60 3.33
N ALA A 201 3.01 15.46 3.41
CA ALA A 201 2.98 16.68 4.22
C ALA A 201 3.95 17.72 3.64
N GLU A 202 3.60 19.00 3.78
CA GLU A 202 4.43 20.13 3.35
C GLU A 202 4.10 21.36 4.19
N TYR A 203 5.12 22.01 4.71
CA TYR A 203 5.03 23.29 5.41
C TYR A 203 5.62 24.38 4.55
N THR A 204 4.86 25.46 4.33
CA THR A 204 5.28 26.63 3.54
C THR A 204 4.82 27.89 4.24
N GLU A 205 5.47 29.06 3.94
CA GLU A 205 5.04 30.37 4.44
C GLU A 205 3.54 30.64 4.24
N ALA A 206 2.94 30.06 3.19
CA ALA A 206 1.54 30.27 2.85
C ALA A 206 0.60 29.29 3.55
N LYS A 207 1.04 28.05 3.84
CA LYS A 207 0.17 26.98 4.33
C LYS A 207 0.95 25.77 4.84
N ASP A 208 0.55 25.31 6.02
CA ASP A 208 0.91 23.99 6.52
C ASP A 208 -0.11 22.96 6.03
N SER A 209 0.36 21.90 5.43
CA SER A 209 -0.47 20.84 4.86
C SER A 209 0.02 19.48 5.35
N VAL A 210 -0.89 18.72 5.96
CA VAL A 210 -0.69 17.32 6.34
C VAL A 210 -1.85 16.52 5.76
N MET A 211 -1.55 15.50 4.97
CA MET A 211 -2.60 14.63 4.43
C MET A 211 -3.30 13.91 5.57
N TYR A 212 -4.63 14.04 5.66
CA TYR A 212 -5.49 13.41 6.68
C TYR A 212 -6.74 12.74 6.10
N ASN A 213 -6.85 12.73 4.77
CA ASN A 213 -7.86 11.97 4.05
C ASN A 213 -7.18 10.92 3.17
N TRP A 214 -7.84 9.79 2.98
CA TRP A 214 -7.43 8.85 1.97
C TRP A 214 -7.38 9.52 0.61
N THR A 215 -6.22 9.52 -0.01
CA THR A 215 -5.95 10.23 -1.27
C THR A 215 -5.44 9.23 -2.29
N VAL A 216 -5.95 9.34 -3.51
CA VAL A 216 -5.48 8.50 -4.62
C VAL A 216 -4.05 8.87 -4.96
N PHE A 217 -3.17 7.89 -4.93
CA PHE A 217 -1.83 7.95 -5.47
C PHE A 217 -1.83 7.30 -6.87
N ASP A 218 -1.79 8.12 -7.90
CA ASP A 218 -1.74 7.66 -9.29
C ASP A 218 -0.37 7.07 -9.61
N MET A 219 -0.33 5.77 -9.87
CA MET A 219 0.88 5.02 -10.21
C MET A 219 0.90 4.59 -11.70
N SER A 220 -0.07 5.01 -12.50
CA SER A 220 -0.22 4.57 -13.90
C SER A 220 1.00 4.83 -14.78
N LYS A 221 1.79 5.86 -14.45
CA LYS A 221 3.04 6.20 -15.16
C LYS A 221 4.19 5.24 -14.89
N LEU A 222 4.08 4.35 -13.89
CA LEU A 222 5.07 3.30 -13.70
C LEU A 222 5.08 2.32 -14.89
N GLY A 223 3.91 2.12 -15.52
CA GLY A 223 3.74 1.12 -16.56
C GLY A 223 3.86 -0.31 -16.01
N PRO A 224 4.05 -1.33 -16.86
CA PRO A 224 4.28 -2.69 -16.40
C PRO A 224 5.54 -2.78 -15.55
N ALA A 225 5.41 -3.41 -14.37
CA ALA A 225 6.49 -3.60 -13.41
C ALA A 225 6.40 -4.99 -12.77
N ASP A 226 7.53 -5.65 -12.58
CA ASP A 226 7.62 -6.92 -11.88
C ASP A 226 7.76 -6.73 -10.38
N PHE A 227 8.29 -5.56 -10.00
CA PHE A 227 8.52 -5.15 -8.63
C PHE A 227 8.08 -3.70 -8.43
N VAL A 228 7.58 -3.40 -7.25
CA VAL A 228 7.34 -2.03 -6.80
C VAL A 228 7.99 -1.84 -5.44
N ASP A 229 8.73 -0.74 -5.31
CA ASP A 229 9.36 -0.32 -4.07
C ASP A 229 8.81 1.04 -3.66
N PHE A 230 8.61 1.22 -2.37
CA PHE A 230 8.21 2.49 -1.78
C PHE A 230 9.36 3.12 -1.00
N GLU A 231 9.48 4.43 -1.12
CA GLU A 231 10.44 5.24 -0.36
C GLU A 231 9.69 6.44 0.24
N VAL A 232 9.88 6.66 1.54
CA VAL A 232 9.35 7.83 2.24
C VAL A 232 10.48 8.81 2.53
N GLU A 233 10.58 9.84 1.70
CA GLU A 233 11.61 10.87 1.84
C GLU A 233 11.12 12.03 2.70
N SER A 234 11.80 12.30 3.80
CA SER A 234 11.55 13.46 4.66
C SER A 234 12.76 14.41 4.65
N THR A 235 12.50 15.70 4.51
CA THR A 235 13.54 16.72 4.72
C THR A 235 13.97 16.84 6.18
N ASN A 236 13.12 16.34 7.10
CA ASN A 236 13.40 16.37 8.54
C ASN A 236 13.60 14.94 9.07
N PRO A 237 14.79 14.59 9.59
CA PRO A 237 15.13 13.23 10.02
C PRO A 237 14.35 12.73 11.25
N ASN A 238 13.64 13.63 11.95
CA ASN A 238 12.81 13.25 13.10
C ASN A 238 11.42 12.73 12.70
N VAL A 239 11.07 12.78 11.40
CA VAL A 239 9.81 12.25 10.88
C VAL A 239 10.05 10.87 10.28
N PRO A 240 9.48 9.80 10.86
CA PRO A 240 9.73 8.43 10.41
C PRO A 240 8.98 8.10 9.12
N GLY A 241 9.51 7.14 8.36
CA GLY A 241 8.99 6.69 7.08
C GLY A 241 7.80 5.74 7.16
N TYR A 242 6.65 6.17 7.71
CA TYR A 242 5.43 5.37 7.72
C TYR A 242 4.35 5.98 6.82
N PHE A 243 3.56 5.14 6.17
CA PHE A 243 2.29 5.55 5.55
C PHE A 243 1.27 4.42 5.58
N CYS A 244 -0.02 4.78 5.42
CA CYS A 244 -1.11 3.83 5.27
C CYS A 244 -1.44 3.65 3.79
N LEU A 245 -1.75 2.42 3.38
CA LEU A 245 -2.11 2.06 2.03
C LEU A 245 -3.33 1.14 2.03
N ASP A 246 -4.28 1.38 1.09
CA ASP A 246 -5.36 0.44 0.80
C ASP A 246 -5.77 0.53 -0.67
N GLY A 247 -6.51 -0.49 -1.14
CA GLY A 247 -7.03 -0.53 -2.50
C GLY A 247 -5.95 -0.38 -3.55
N TYR A 248 -4.94 -1.24 -3.50
CA TYR A 248 -3.94 -1.31 -4.56
C TYR A 248 -4.58 -1.80 -5.85
N ILE A 249 -4.57 -0.99 -6.89
CA ILE A 249 -5.20 -1.27 -8.18
C ILE A 249 -4.10 -1.54 -9.20
N ALA A 250 -4.20 -2.67 -9.88
CA ALA A 250 -3.27 -3.03 -10.94
C ALA A 250 -3.99 -3.65 -12.13
N SER A 251 -3.48 -3.38 -13.35
CA SER A 251 -3.88 -4.09 -14.56
C SER A 251 -2.99 -5.31 -14.71
N ILE A 252 -3.58 -6.51 -14.62
CA ILE A 252 -2.87 -7.78 -14.66
C ILE A 252 -3.20 -8.48 -15.96
N SER A 253 -2.16 -8.91 -16.69
CA SER A 253 -2.27 -9.75 -17.88
C SER A 253 -1.51 -11.03 -17.66
N VAL A 254 -2.12 -12.18 -17.96
CA VAL A 254 -1.50 -13.51 -17.87
C VAL A 254 -1.73 -14.26 -19.18
N VAL A 255 -0.73 -14.97 -19.65
CA VAL A 255 -0.79 -15.85 -20.84
C VAL A 255 -0.68 -17.30 -20.38
N PHE A 256 -1.64 -18.13 -20.80
CA PHE A 256 -1.76 -19.56 -20.48
C PHE A 256 -1.43 -20.42 -21.68
#